data_e15a151c0599b56916a85a0a801e170b
#
_entry.id   e15a151c0599b56916a85a0a801e170b
#
_cell.length_a   1.000
_cell.length_b   1.000
_cell.length_c   1.000
_cell.angle_alpha   90.00
_cell.angle_beta   90.00
_cell.angle_gamma   90.00
#
_symmetry.space_group_name_H-M   'P 1'
#
loop_
_entity.id
_entity.type
_entity.pdbx_description
1 polymer ?
#
loop_
_entity_poly.entity_id
_entity_poly.type
_entity_poly.pdbx_seq_one_letter_code
_entity_poly.pdbx_strand_id
1 'polypeptide(L)'
;MNIKGSNHLTLSDRIKIQERLSLKDTLKNIALQVFKDERTISKEIKKHRILRDNHRSMYYRDKDHIKECKRLERFPFVCNGCTDKKGCMCRHFADYDALKAHEEYRTTLSESRNGLDITLEDKIRLDAALKEGTQKGQSIYHIVSSSKDINYSLRSVYRLVDKRQTIIQNIDLIRKVKLKPRKHYAYDQTKDKAKIREGRNYEDFIRFITVNGYPPVTEIDTVEGSKKEGGKCLLTIHINAAHFTLGFLLESKSFMEVNRVFIYLQDLLGKEMYSRIFQVILTDRGGEFIDPLTIEYDHKSGEKLTDVFFCNSYASYQKGSIEEDHTLIRRIIPKGTGMNDLDQKKIDTMMSHIASYRRKSIESTPYQIFLIMYGKDILDKLKIREIIPDQVTLKPSILK
;
A
#
# COMPACT_ATOMS: atom_id res chain seq x y z
N MET A 1 -19.58 25.13 -30.11
CA MET A 1 -19.16 24.70 -28.74
C MET A 1 -20.02 23.52 -28.31
N ASN A 2 -19.49 22.31 -28.36
CA ASN A 2 -20.17 21.11 -27.84
C ASN A 2 -20.03 21.08 -26.31
N ILE A 3 -21.04 21.58 -25.62
CA ILE A 3 -21.15 21.38 -24.17
C ILE A 3 -21.48 19.89 -23.98
N LYS A 4 -20.51 19.08 -23.61
CA LYS A 4 -20.73 17.71 -23.13
C LYS A 4 -21.53 17.79 -21.83
N GLY A 5 -22.85 17.83 -21.94
CA GLY A 5 -23.76 17.70 -20.80
C GLY A 5 -23.53 16.34 -20.12
N SER A 6 -23.61 16.29 -18.80
CA SER A 6 -23.63 15.05 -18.02
C SER A 6 -24.57 14.03 -18.67
N ASN A 7 -24.15 12.77 -18.82
CA ASN A 7 -24.98 11.70 -19.39
C ASN A 7 -26.24 11.41 -18.54
N HIS A 8 -26.25 11.85 -17.28
CA HIS A 8 -27.34 11.64 -16.33
C HIS A 8 -28.02 12.95 -15.96
N LEU A 9 -29.30 12.87 -15.57
CA LEU A 9 -30.06 14.02 -15.08
C LEU A 9 -29.53 14.49 -13.73
N THR A 10 -29.26 15.79 -13.63
CA THR A 10 -28.84 16.45 -12.38
C THR A 10 -30.08 16.81 -11.53
N LEU A 11 -29.88 17.24 -10.29
CA LEU A 11 -30.95 17.78 -9.45
C LEU A 11 -31.59 19.03 -10.10
N SER A 12 -30.79 19.91 -10.69
CA SER A 12 -31.25 21.10 -11.39
C SER A 12 -32.17 20.74 -12.57
N ASP A 13 -31.83 19.69 -13.33
CA ASP A 13 -32.65 19.20 -14.43
C ASP A 13 -33.98 18.68 -13.91
N ARG A 14 -34.01 17.95 -12.81
CA ARG A 14 -35.20 17.42 -12.16
C ARG A 14 -36.11 18.53 -11.63
N ILE A 15 -35.53 19.58 -11.05
CA ILE A 15 -36.31 20.77 -10.62
C ILE A 15 -36.96 21.42 -11.81
N LYS A 16 -36.25 21.63 -12.92
CA LYS A 16 -36.84 22.18 -14.16
C LYS A 16 -37.95 21.31 -14.71
N ILE A 17 -37.80 19.98 -14.70
CA ILE A 17 -38.86 19.05 -15.10
C ILE A 17 -40.11 19.26 -14.24
N GLN A 18 -39.97 19.32 -12.93
CA GLN A 18 -41.08 19.54 -12.00
C GLN A 18 -41.82 20.88 -12.23
N GLU A 19 -41.07 21.97 -12.39
CA GLU A 19 -41.60 23.30 -12.68
C GLU A 19 -42.38 23.32 -13.99
N ARG A 20 -41.83 22.76 -15.06
CA ARG A 20 -42.46 22.72 -16.39
C ARG A 20 -43.68 21.82 -16.42
N LEU A 21 -43.70 20.71 -15.70
CA LEU A 21 -44.88 19.88 -15.50
C LEU A 21 -45.99 20.66 -14.81
N SER A 22 -45.68 21.50 -13.83
CA SER A 22 -46.65 22.36 -13.13
C SER A 22 -47.18 23.46 -14.03
N LEU A 23 -46.41 23.94 -15.00
CA LEU A 23 -46.81 24.90 -16.03
C LEU A 23 -47.57 24.25 -17.22
N LYS A 24 -47.74 22.95 -17.21
CA LYS A 24 -48.41 22.15 -18.27
C LYS A 24 -47.66 22.17 -19.62
N ASP A 25 -46.35 22.32 -19.59
CA ASP A 25 -45.54 22.28 -20.80
C ASP A 25 -45.63 20.92 -21.50
N THR A 26 -45.43 20.93 -22.82
CA THR A 26 -45.38 19.69 -23.61
C THR A 26 -44.08 18.94 -23.33
N LEU A 27 -44.05 17.61 -23.55
CA LEU A 27 -42.88 16.78 -23.39
C LEU A 27 -41.68 17.30 -24.19
N LYS A 28 -41.94 17.76 -25.43
CA LYS A 28 -40.96 18.35 -26.33
C LYS A 28 -40.33 19.61 -25.73
N ASN A 29 -41.13 20.51 -25.17
CA ASN A 29 -40.62 21.74 -24.55
C ASN A 29 -39.81 21.44 -23.30
N ILE A 30 -40.21 20.51 -22.47
CA ILE A 30 -39.42 20.09 -21.29
C ILE A 30 -38.10 19.49 -21.73
N ALA A 31 -38.08 18.63 -22.74
CA ALA A 31 -36.86 18.01 -23.27
C ALA A 31 -35.87 19.06 -23.79
N LEU A 32 -36.35 20.06 -24.52
CA LEU A 32 -35.54 21.19 -25.01
C LEU A 32 -34.92 22.01 -23.86
N GLN A 33 -35.69 22.31 -22.81
CA GLN A 33 -35.24 23.10 -21.65
C GLN A 33 -34.16 22.40 -20.82
N VAL A 34 -34.18 21.07 -20.80
CA VAL A 34 -33.24 20.23 -20.03
C VAL A 34 -32.11 19.72 -20.93
N PHE A 35 -32.15 20.01 -22.23
CA PHE A 35 -31.19 19.50 -23.23
C PHE A 35 -31.06 17.97 -23.22
N LYS A 36 -32.20 17.27 -23.14
CA LYS A 36 -32.32 15.80 -23.14
C LYS A 36 -33.34 15.33 -24.15
N ASP A 37 -33.23 14.06 -24.53
CA ASP A 37 -34.22 13.40 -25.38
C ASP A 37 -35.56 13.24 -24.69
N GLU A 38 -36.68 13.36 -25.44
CA GLU A 38 -38.04 13.21 -24.93
C GLU A 38 -38.29 11.86 -24.25
N ARG A 39 -37.68 10.79 -24.77
CA ARG A 39 -37.79 9.46 -24.20
C ARG A 39 -37.13 9.39 -22.82
N THR A 40 -36.02 10.12 -22.63
CA THR A 40 -35.31 10.22 -21.34
C THR A 40 -36.21 10.89 -20.30
N ILE A 41 -36.84 12.03 -20.66
CA ILE A 41 -37.75 12.75 -19.77
C ILE A 41 -39.00 11.90 -19.45
N SER A 42 -39.58 11.26 -20.45
CA SER A 42 -40.70 10.37 -20.25
C SER A 42 -40.43 9.20 -19.31
N LYS A 43 -39.22 8.56 -19.46
CA LYS A 43 -38.80 7.49 -18.57
C LYS A 43 -38.53 7.98 -17.16
N GLU A 44 -37.90 9.15 -17.00
CA GLU A 44 -37.63 9.77 -15.70
C GLU A 44 -38.96 10.02 -14.94
N ILE A 45 -39.91 10.67 -15.57
CA ILE A 45 -41.23 10.98 -14.95
C ILE A 45 -41.96 9.69 -14.56
N LYS A 46 -42.01 8.70 -15.45
CA LYS A 46 -42.68 7.42 -15.18
C LYS A 46 -42.02 6.65 -14.05
N LYS A 47 -40.70 6.63 -14.01
CA LYS A 47 -39.94 5.88 -13.03
C LYS A 47 -40.03 6.45 -11.62
N HIS A 48 -40.01 7.78 -11.51
CA HIS A 48 -39.97 8.48 -10.22
C HIS A 48 -41.27 9.18 -9.82
N ARG A 49 -42.40 8.86 -10.48
CA ARG A 49 -43.73 9.35 -10.06
C ARG A 49 -44.15 8.64 -8.77
N ILE A 50 -44.67 9.42 -7.84
CA ILE A 50 -45.20 8.94 -6.57
C ILE A 50 -46.68 8.74 -6.69
N LEU A 51 -47.12 7.49 -6.73
CA LEU A 51 -48.53 7.12 -6.74
C LEU A 51 -49.07 7.18 -5.31
N ARG A 52 -50.28 7.75 -5.18
CA ARG A 52 -51.01 7.82 -3.91
C ARG A 52 -52.47 7.51 -4.16
N ASP A 53 -53.10 6.78 -3.23
CA ASP A 53 -54.51 6.52 -3.25
C ASP A 53 -55.31 7.81 -3.05
N ASN A 54 -56.39 7.94 -3.81
CA ASN A 54 -57.29 9.06 -3.66
C ASN A 54 -58.36 8.72 -2.62
N HIS A 55 -58.15 9.18 -1.39
CA HIS A 55 -59.05 8.92 -0.30
C HIS A 55 -60.52 9.39 -0.59
N ARG A 56 -60.74 10.41 -1.43
CA ARG A 56 -62.09 10.84 -1.81
C ARG A 56 -62.83 9.78 -2.64
N SER A 57 -62.14 9.09 -3.53
CA SER A 57 -62.75 8.00 -4.32
C SER A 57 -63.05 6.77 -3.46
N MET A 58 -62.36 6.58 -2.34
CA MET A 58 -62.60 5.45 -1.44
C MET A 58 -63.91 5.55 -0.63
N TYR A 59 -64.47 6.76 -0.48
CA TYR A 59 -65.75 6.98 0.21
C TYR A 59 -67.00 6.72 -0.67
N TYR A 60 -66.81 6.48 -1.97
CA TYR A 60 -67.91 6.12 -2.85
C TYR A 60 -68.30 4.65 -2.67
N ARG A 61 -69.61 4.38 -2.51
CA ARG A 61 -70.14 3.03 -2.27
C ARG A 61 -69.93 2.05 -3.43
N ASP A 62 -69.69 2.55 -4.64
CA ASP A 62 -69.58 1.75 -5.86
C ASP A 62 -68.09 1.71 -6.32
N LYS A 63 -67.31 0.77 -5.71
CA LYS A 63 -65.89 0.63 -5.95
C LYS A 63 -65.50 0.15 -7.36
N ASP A 64 -66.43 -0.53 -8.04
CA ASP A 64 -66.21 -1.14 -9.35
C ASP A 64 -66.24 -0.11 -10.52
N HIS A 65 -66.70 1.11 -10.27
CA HIS A 65 -66.76 2.18 -11.27
C HIS A 65 -65.65 3.26 -11.12
N ILE A 66 -64.74 3.14 -10.20
CA ILE A 66 -63.65 4.09 -10.01
C ILE A 66 -62.62 3.93 -11.12
N LYS A 67 -62.59 4.88 -12.04
CA LYS A 67 -61.70 4.85 -13.20
C LYS A 67 -60.34 5.38 -12.88
N GLU A 68 -59.31 4.79 -13.53
CA GLU A 68 -57.97 5.39 -13.54
C GLU A 68 -57.96 6.65 -14.42
N CYS A 69 -57.11 7.61 -14.05
CA CYS A 69 -56.97 8.84 -14.81
C CYS A 69 -56.20 8.60 -16.10
N LYS A 70 -56.76 8.91 -17.26
CA LYS A 70 -56.10 8.80 -18.57
C LYS A 70 -54.73 9.57 -18.64
N ARG A 71 -54.55 10.60 -17.82
CA ARG A 71 -53.29 11.35 -17.71
C ARG A 71 -52.19 10.55 -17.05
N LEU A 72 -52.47 9.50 -16.29
CA LEU A 72 -51.49 8.62 -15.70
C LEU A 72 -50.94 7.58 -16.70
N GLU A 73 -51.68 7.32 -17.76
CA GLU A 73 -51.33 6.41 -18.86
C GLU A 73 -50.52 7.14 -19.97
N ARG A 74 -50.85 8.41 -20.18
CA ARG A 74 -50.25 9.27 -21.22
C ARG A 74 -49.55 10.46 -20.58
N PHE A 75 -48.66 11.12 -21.35
CA PHE A 75 -48.04 12.36 -20.87
C PHE A 75 -49.12 13.33 -20.35
N PRO A 76 -48.95 13.93 -19.17
CA PRO A 76 -47.72 14.08 -18.38
C PRO A 76 -47.42 12.95 -17.37
N PHE A 77 -48.17 11.87 -17.30
CA PHE A 77 -48.09 10.72 -16.40
C PHE A 77 -48.26 11.04 -14.92
N VAL A 78 -48.44 12.32 -14.56
CA VAL A 78 -48.52 12.87 -13.21
C VAL A 78 -49.60 13.95 -13.12
N CYS A 79 -50.00 14.29 -11.90
CA CYS A 79 -51.01 15.30 -11.60
C CYS A 79 -50.38 16.70 -11.33
N ASN A 80 -49.09 16.90 -11.56
CA ASN A 80 -48.48 18.22 -11.50
C ASN A 80 -49.15 19.16 -12.50
N GLY A 81 -49.61 20.33 -12.04
CA GLY A 81 -50.36 21.30 -12.86
C GLY A 81 -51.78 20.89 -13.28
N CYS A 82 -52.33 19.80 -12.78
CA CYS A 82 -53.69 19.39 -13.07
C CYS A 82 -54.71 20.33 -12.42
N THR A 83 -55.57 20.99 -13.20
CA THR A 83 -56.61 21.90 -12.72
C THR A 83 -57.68 21.16 -11.92
N ASP A 84 -58.00 19.94 -12.30
CA ASP A 84 -59.09 19.15 -11.72
C ASP A 84 -58.63 18.38 -10.46
N LYS A 85 -57.40 18.52 -10.03
CA LYS A 85 -56.80 17.75 -8.91
C LYS A 85 -57.63 17.87 -7.63
N LYS A 86 -58.16 19.06 -7.33
CA LYS A 86 -58.99 19.32 -6.11
C LYS A 86 -60.33 18.59 -6.12
N GLY A 87 -60.92 18.37 -7.29
CA GLY A 87 -62.21 17.68 -7.47
C GLY A 87 -62.10 16.28 -8.07
N CYS A 88 -60.90 15.78 -8.24
CA CYS A 88 -60.66 14.52 -8.94
C CYS A 88 -61.21 13.31 -8.18
N MET A 89 -61.96 12.47 -8.90
CA MET A 89 -62.55 11.23 -8.39
C MET A 89 -61.85 9.96 -8.94
N CYS A 90 -60.72 10.11 -9.61
CA CYS A 90 -59.96 8.98 -10.09
C CYS A 90 -59.31 8.23 -8.92
N ARG A 91 -58.97 6.94 -9.13
CA ARG A 91 -58.50 6.04 -8.10
C ARG A 91 -57.15 6.49 -7.47
N HIS A 92 -56.23 6.95 -8.29
CA HIS A 92 -54.92 7.35 -7.84
C HIS A 92 -54.52 8.76 -8.25
N PHE A 93 -53.70 9.40 -7.43
CA PHE A 93 -52.92 10.57 -7.80
C PHE A 93 -51.47 10.15 -8.07
N ALA A 94 -50.82 10.84 -8.97
CA ALA A 94 -49.38 10.71 -9.19
C ALA A 94 -48.74 12.08 -9.20
N ASP A 95 -47.73 12.28 -8.38
CA ASP A 95 -46.93 13.51 -8.36
C ASP A 95 -45.47 13.20 -8.70
N TYR A 96 -44.82 14.08 -9.44
CA TYR A 96 -43.40 14.08 -9.64
C TYR A 96 -42.77 15.09 -8.69
N ASP A 97 -41.83 14.64 -7.86
CA ASP A 97 -41.07 15.43 -6.91
C ASP A 97 -39.59 15.31 -7.23
N ALA A 98 -38.95 16.43 -7.61
CA ALA A 98 -37.59 16.48 -8.06
C ALA A 98 -36.56 16.03 -6.98
N LEU A 99 -36.80 16.38 -5.70
CA LEU A 99 -35.93 16.03 -4.61
C LEU A 99 -35.96 14.53 -4.35
N LYS A 100 -37.18 13.96 -4.26
CA LYS A 100 -37.35 12.52 -4.07
C LYS A 100 -36.83 11.71 -5.24
N ALA A 101 -37.08 12.14 -6.47
CA ALA A 101 -36.52 11.50 -7.66
C ALA A 101 -34.99 11.51 -7.67
N HIS A 102 -34.37 12.58 -7.17
CA HIS A 102 -32.92 12.67 -7.06
C HIS A 102 -32.41 11.80 -5.93
N GLU A 103 -33.04 11.72 -4.80
CA GLU A 103 -32.72 10.86 -3.69
C GLU A 103 -32.78 9.38 -4.05
N GLU A 104 -33.90 8.94 -4.67
CA GLU A 104 -34.04 7.57 -5.19
C GLU A 104 -32.94 7.23 -6.21
N TYR A 105 -32.60 8.15 -7.11
CA TYR A 105 -31.52 7.99 -8.06
C TYR A 105 -30.17 7.79 -7.34
N ARG A 106 -29.87 8.63 -6.33
CA ARG A 106 -28.64 8.51 -5.53
C ARG A 106 -28.58 7.19 -4.76
N THR A 107 -29.71 6.78 -4.17
CA THR A 107 -29.82 5.51 -3.45
C THR A 107 -29.56 4.34 -4.39
N THR A 108 -30.23 4.32 -5.56
CA THR A 108 -29.99 3.28 -6.58
C THR A 108 -28.54 3.22 -7.04
N LEU A 109 -27.88 4.37 -7.25
CA LEU A 109 -26.46 4.43 -7.60
C LEU A 109 -25.55 3.91 -6.47
N SER A 110 -25.89 4.22 -5.22
CA SER A 110 -25.15 3.75 -4.05
C SER A 110 -25.32 2.25 -3.87
N GLU A 111 -26.54 1.75 -3.95
CA GLU A 111 -26.87 0.34 -3.78
C GLU A 111 -26.30 -0.53 -4.89
N SER A 112 -26.35 -0.09 -6.15
CA SER A 112 -25.77 -0.80 -7.29
C SER A 112 -24.24 -0.93 -7.20
N ARG A 113 -23.59 -0.07 -6.41
CA ARG A 113 -22.14 -0.10 -6.15
C ARG A 113 -21.75 -0.78 -4.83
N ASN A 114 -22.73 -1.13 -4.00
CA ASN A 114 -22.52 -1.74 -2.69
C ASN A 114 -22.34 -3.26 -2.74
N GLY A 115 -22.52 -3.89 -3.87
CA GLY A 115 -22.29 -5.32 -4.05
C GLY A 115 -20.82 -5.70 -3.98
N LEU A 116 -20.56 -6.95 -3.63
CA LEU A 116 -19.27 -7.62 -3.83
C LEU A 116 -19.18 -7.99 -5.31
N ASP A 117 -18.27 -7.34 -6.03
CA ASP A 117 -17.94 -7.71 -7.41
C ASP A 117 -16.93 -8.88 -7.38
N ILE A 118 -17.33 -9.98 -6.73
CA ILE A 118 -16.52 -11.19 -6.55
C ILE A 118 -17.44 -12.40 -6.52
N THR A 119 -17.09 -13.44 -7.25
CA THR A 119 -17.80 -14.72 -7.18
C THR A 119 -17.53 -15.42 -5.85
N LEU A 120 -18.43 -16.34 -5.45
CA LEU A 120 -18.24 -17.09 -4.21
C LEU A 120 -16.95 -17.92 -4.24
N GLU A 121 -16.64 -18.53 -5.39
CA GLU A 121 -15.43 -19.32 -5.57
C GLU A 121 -14.16 -18.48 -5.44
N ASP A 122 -14.12 -17.32 -6.11
CA ASP A 122 -12.97 -16.42 -6.02
C ASP A 122 -12.80 -15.86 -4.60
N LYS A 123 -13.91 -15.61 -3.91
CA LYS A 123 -13.87 -15.19 -2.51
C LYS A 123 -13.25 -16.26 -1.61
N ILE A 124 -13.63 -17.52 -1.78
CA ILE A 124 -13.06 -18.64 -1.02
C ILE A 124 -11.55 -18.74 -1.28
N ARG A 125 -11.12 -18.66 -2.56
CA ARG A 125 -9.70 -18.68 -2.94
C ARG A 125 -8.93 -17.50 -2.34
N LEU A 126 -9.50 -16.29 -2.45
CA LEU A 126 -8.91 -15.08 -1.88
C LEU A 126 -8.77 -15.19 -0.36
N ASP A 127 -9.81 -15.61 0.35
CA ASP A 127 -9.82 -15.77 1.81
C ASP A 127 -8.79 -16.81 2.27
N ALA A 128 -8.64 -17.92 1.55
CA ALA A 128 -7.65 -18.96 1.85
C ALA A 128 -6.22 -18.40 1.69
N ALA A 129 -5.91 -17.75 0.57
CA ALA A 129 -4.61 -17.17 0.31
C ALA A 129 -4.26 -16.05 1.30
N LEU A 130 -5.22 -15.18 1.62
CA LEU A 130 -5.03 -14.10 2.59
C LEU A 130 -4.76 -14.66 4.01
N LYS A 131 -5.50 -15.69 4.43
CA LYS A 131 -5.30 -16.35 5.72
C LYS A 131 -3.91 -16.98 5.81
N GLU A 132 -3.53 -17.77 4.84
CA GLU A 132 -2.23 -18.44 4.80
C GLU A 132 -1.08 -17.44 4.76
N GLY A 133 -1.14 -16.46 3.84
CA GLY A 133 -0.10 -15.46 3.68
C GLY A 133 0.07 -14.56 4.92
N THR A 134 -1.03 -14.13 5.56
CA THR A 134 -0.92 -13.34 6.80
C THR A 134 -0.39 -14.17 7.96
N GLN A 135 -0.68 -15.47 8.01
CA GLN A 135 -0.08 -16.38 8.99
C GLN A 135 1.45 -16.50 8.81
N LYS A 136 1.96 -16.39 7.59
CA LYS A 136 3.40 -16.37 7.28
C LYS A 136 4.02 -14.97 7.43
N GLY A 137 3.25 -13.94 7.81
CA GLY A 137 3.71 -12.56 7.95
C GLY A 137 3.91 -11.83 6.61
N GLN A 138 3.28 -12.29 5.54
CA GLN A 138 3.31 -11.66 4.23
C GLN A 138 2.35 -10.46 4.16
N SER A 139 2.68 -9.45 3.35
CA SER A 139 1.76 -8.34 3.06
C SER A 139 0.72 -8.73 2.01
N ILE A 140 -0.42 -8.04 2.00
CA ILE A 140 -1.44 -8.23 0.94
C ILE A 140 -0.81 -8.06 -0.45
N TYR A 141 0.11 -7.10 -0.62
CA TYR A 141 0.80 -6.92 -1.90
C TYR A 141 1.58 -8.16 -2.32
N HIS A 142 2.37 -8.76 -1.40
CA HIS A 142 3.12 -9.98 -1.70
C HIS A 142 2.18 -11.13 -2.09
N ILE A 143 1.11 -11.35 -1.31
CA ILE A 143 0.14 -12.42 -1.56
C ILE A 143 -0.51 -12.26 -2.95
N VAL A 144 -1.08 -11.08 -3.23
CA VAL A 144 -1.82 -10.83 -4.48
C VAL A 144 -0.91 -10.85 -5.70
N SER A 145 0.29 -10.25 -5.61
CA SER A 145 1.21 -10.18 -6.75
C SER A 145 1.95 -11.48 -7.05
N SER A 146 1.99 -12.40 -6.10
CA SER A 146 2.64 -13.72 -6.26
C SER A 146 1.66 -14.83 -6.61
N SER A 147 0.36 -14.63 -6.42
CA SER A 147 -0.68 -15.61 -6.74
C SER A 147 -1.18 -15.43 -8.17
N LYS A 148 -1.09 -16.47 -9.00
CA LYS A 148 -1.62 -16.46 -10.37
C LYS A 148 -3.15 -16.53 -10.43
N ASP A 149 -3.77 -17.02 -9.36
CA ASP A 149 -5.22 -17.30 -9.28
C ASP A 149 -6.03 -16.12 -8.69
N ILE A 150 -5.37 -15.04 -8.25
CA ILE A 150 -6.04 -13.87 -7.69
C ILE A 150 -6.04 -12.73 -8.71
N ASN A 151 -7.16 -12.58 -9.42
CA ASN A 151 -7.36 -11.55 -10.45
C ASN A 151 -7.96 -10.23 -9.91
N TYR A 152 -7.66 -9.88 -8.66
CA TYR A 152 -8.16 -8.65 -8.04
C TYR A 152 -7.07 -7.61 -7.86
N SER A 153 -7.41 -6.35 -8.11
CA SER A 153 -6.49 -5.25 -7.84
C SER A 153 -6.19 -5.17 -6.33
N LEU A 154 -4.97 -4.79 -6.00
CA LEU A 154 -4.55 -4.57 -4.60
C LEU A 154 -5.52 -3.64 -3.84
N ARG A 155 -6.02 -2.59 -4.52
CA ARG A 155 -6.99 -1.64 -3.95
C ARG A 155 -8.32 -2.31 -3.63
N SER A 156 -8.78 -3.21 -4.51
CA SER A 156 -10.03 -3.98 -4.29
C SER A 156 -9.90 -4.88 -3.06
N VAL A 157 -8.77 -5.58 -2.92
CA VAL A 157 -8.52 -6.46 -1.77
C VAL A 157 -8.47 -5.67 -0.46
N TYR A 158 -7.74 -4.55 -0.40
CA TYR A 158 -7.75 -3.69 0.79
C TYR A 158 -9.15 -3.17 1.13
N ARG A 159 -9.96 -2.81 0.12
CA ARG A 159 -11.35 -2.36 0.32
C ARG A 159 -12.24 -3.47 0.88
N LEU A 160 -12.03 -4.73 0.47
CA LEU A 160 -12.75 -5.89 1.03
C LEU A 160 -12.39 -6.11 2.50
N VAL A 161 -11.10 -6.01 2.85
CA VAL A 161 -10.63 -6.11 4.24
C VAL A 161 -11.19 -4.97 5.10
N ASP A 162 -11.17 -3.73 4.61
CA ASP A 162 -11.72 -2.55 5.31
C ASP A 162 -13.23 -2.69 5.58
N LYS A 163 -13.96 -3.27 4.63
CA LYS A 163 -15.40 -3.55 4.76
C LYS A 163 -15.72 -4.80 5.56
N ARG A 164 -14.71 -5.49 6.12
CA ARG A 164 -14.84 -6.77 6.85
C ARG A 164 -15.51 -7.88 6.02
N GLN A 165 -15.23 -7.90 4.73
CA GLN A 165 -15.79 -8.86 3.78
C GLN A 165 -14.83 -10.00 3.46
N THR A 166 -13.71 -10.09 4.20
CA THR A 166 -12.69 -11.15 4.12
C THR A 166 -12.54 -11.82 5.49
N ILE A 167 -11.91 -13.01 5.49
CA ILE A 167 -11.63 -13.75 6.73
C ILE A 167 -10.62 -13.02 7.63
N ILE A 168 -9.69 -12.26 7.02
CA ILE A 168 -8.73 -11.42 7.74
C ILE A 168 -9.32 -10.03 8.01
N GLN A 169 -8.85 -9.41 9.08
CA GLN A 169 -9.24 -8.06 9.49
C GLN A 169 -8.04 -7.10 9.47
N ASN A 170 -8.30 -5.81 9.61
CA ASN A 170 -7.26 -4.79 9.66
C ASN A 170 -6.21 -5.01 10.75
N ILE A 171 -6.57 -5.67 11.86
CA ILE A 171 -5.65 -6.00 12.95
C ILE A 171 -4.63 -7.07 12.53
N ASP A 172 -4.97 -7.92 11.58
CA ASP A 172 -4.08 -8.95 11.04
C ASP A 172 -3.04 -8.39 10.07
N LEU A 173 -3.22 -7.13 9.66
CA LEU A 173 -2.34 -6.45 8.72
C LEU A 173 -1.15 -5.80 9.41
N ILE A 174 0.04 -6.14 8.95
CA ILE A 174 1.33 -5.86 9.57
C ILE A 174 1.61 -4.35 9.81
N ARG A 175 1.04 -3.43 9.01
CA ARG A 175 1.34 -1.99 9.08
C ARG A 175 0.15 -1.09 9.41
N LYS A 176 -1.01 -1.64 9.76
CA LYS A 176 -2.19 -0.79 9.98
C LYS A 176 -2.26 -0.17 11.38
N VAL A 177 -1.57 -0.75 12.36
CA VAL A 177 -1.43 -0.18 13.71
C VAL A 177 -0.12 0.58 13.80
N LYS A 178 -0.15 1.92 13.73
CA LYS A 178 1.02 2.77 13.95
C LYS A 178 1.24 2.99 15.45
N LEU A 179 2.32 2.44 15.99
CA LEU A 179 2.78 2.74 17.36
C LEU A 179 3.52 4.09 17.35
N LYS A 180 3.24 4.96 18.33
CA LYS A 180 4.00 6.21 18.52
C LYS A 180 5.45 5.89 18.89
N PRO A 181 6.45 6.49 18.25
CA PRO A 181 7.86 6.29 18.60
C PRO A 181 8.13 6.82 20.04
N ARG A 182 8.97 6.08 20.79
CA ARG A 182 9.45 6.54 22.10
C ARG A 182 10.47 7.67 21.92
N LYS A 183 10.41 8.72 22.77
CA LYS A 183 11.45 9.76 22.81
C LYS A 183 12.77 9.17 23.32
N HIS A 184 13.86 9.40 22.61
CA HIS A 184 15.22 9.03 23.02
C HIS A 184 15.95 10.26 23.59
N TYR A 185 16.73 10.05 24.65
CA TYR A 185 17.58 11.07 25.25
C TYR A 185 19.00 11.01 24.67
N ALA A 186 19.63 12.17 24.52
CA ALA A 186 20.96 12.31 23.94
C ALA A 186 22.07 11.84 24.89
N TYR A 187 23.14 11.23 24.34
CA TYR A 187 24.35 10.83 25.05
C TYR A 187 25.58 11.55 24.46
N ASP A 188 26.50 11.98 25.31
CA ASP A 188 27.64 12.82 24.97
C ASP A 188 28.86 12.02 24.42
N GLN A 189 29.61 12.56 23.46
CA GLN A 189 30.69 11.86 22.75
C GLN A 189 32.06 12.50 22.97
N THR A 190 33.09 11.66 23.20
CA THR A 190 34.48 12.02 23.46
C THR A 190 35.29 12.47 22.23
N LYS A 191 36.27 13.37 22.45
CA LYS A 191 37.04 14.13 21.44
C LYS A 191 37.91 13.29 20.45
N ASP A 192 38.30 12.08 20.80
CA ASP A 192 39.19 11.25 19.94
C ASP A 192 38.56 10.69 18.69
N LYS A 193 37.24 10.57 18.72
CA LYS A 193 36.46 10.09 17.56
C LYS A 193 36.25 11.16 16.44
N ALA A 194 36.64 12.41 16.72
CA ALA A 194 36.47 13.51 15.77
C ALA A 194 37.48 13.43 14.60
N LYS A 195 38.70 13.04 14.86
CA LYS A 195 39.78 12.95 13.85
C LYS A 195 39.50 11.89 12.78
N ILE A 196 38.95 10.75 13.19
CA ILE A 196 38.63 9.64 12.25
C ILE A 196 37.54 10.05 11.24
N ARG A 197 36.70 11.01 11.62
CA ARG A 197 35.57 11.49 10.82
C ARG A 197 35.85 12.77 10.02
N GLU A 198 37.05 13.29 10.13
CA GLU A 198 37.47 14.46 9.35
C GLU A 198 37.49 14.13 7.86
N GLY A 199 36.78 14.93 7.05
CA GLY A 199 36.59 14.68 5.63
C GLY A 199 35.61 13.53 5.30
N ARG A 200 34.89 12.99 6.31
CA ARG A 200 33.97 11.86 6.16
C ARG A 200 32.57 12.13 6.74
N ASN A 201 32.23 13.39 6.98
CA ASN A 201 30.92 13.78 7.49
C ASN A 201 29.84 13.67 6.41
N TYR A 202 28.58 13.82 6.78
CA TYR A 202 27.47 13.73 5.83
C TYR A 202 27.52 14.80 4.75
N GLU A 203 28.00 16.00 5.06
CA GLU A 203 28.22 17.08 4.11
C GLU A 203 29.31 16.72 3.08
N ASP A 204 30.37 16.04 3.51
CA ASP A 204 31.41 15.50 2.63
C ASP A 204 30.86 14.38 1.75
N PHE A 205 30.01 13.51 2.30
CA PHE A 205 29.27 12.49 1.54
C PHE A 205 28.43 13.12 0.43
N ILE A 206 27.61 14.14 0.74
CA ILE A 206 26.76 14.81 -0.26
C ILE A 206 27.64 15.43 -1.36
N ARG A 207 28.76 16.06 -0.99
CA ARG A 207 29.71 16.63 -1.96
C ARG A 207 30.31 15.53 -2.85
N PHE A 208 30.73 14.44 -2.23
CA PHE A 208 31.34 13.30 -2.90
C PHE A 208 30.39 12.68 -3.93
N ILE A 209 29.16 12.32 -3.54
CA ILE A 209 28.20 11.70 -4.46
C ILE A 209 27.80 12.66 -5.61
N THR A 210 27.70 13.96 -5.34
CA THR A 210 27.37 14.96 -6.36
C THR A 210 28.48 15.09 -7.40
N VAL A 211 29.73 15.12 -6.98
CA VAL A 211 30.89 15.21 -7.87
C VAL A 211 31.09 13.93 -8.69
N ASN A 212 30.83 12.77 -8.10
CA ASN A 212 31.06 11.45 -8.72
C ASN A 212 29.79 10.90 -9.45
N GLY A 213 28.79 11.73 -9.74
CA GLY A 213 27.63 11.31 -10.54
C GLY A 213 26.67 10.36 -9.82
N TYR A 214 26.51 10.52 -8.52
CA TYR A 214 25.59 9.73 -7.67
C TYR A 214 25.84 8.22 -7.75
N PRO A 215 27.03 7.75 -7.34
CA PRO A 215 27.34 6.33 -7.33
C PRO A 215 26.39 5.56 -6.38
N PRO A 216 26.18 4.26 -6.62
CA PRO A 216 25.39 3.41 -5.72
C PRO A 216 25.90 3.46 -4.28
N VAL A 217 25.01 3.74 -3.35
CA VAL A 217 25.32 3.84 -1.92
C VAL A 217 24.94 2.53 -1.22
N THR A 218 25.81 2.08 -0.33
CA THR A 218 25.54 0.97 0.59
C THR A 218 25.40 1.53 2.01
N GLU A 219 24.32 1.23 2.69
CA GLU A 219 24.08 1.62 4.08
C GLU A 219 24.46 0.46 5.00
N ILE A 220 25.21 0.74 6.08
CA ILE A 220 25.55 -0.26 7.09
C ILE A 220 25.08 0.15 8.47
N ASP A 221 24.62 -0.85 9.25
CA ASP A 221 24.10 -0.63 10.61
C ASP A 221 24.17 -1.93 11.43
N THR A 222 23.94 -1.83 12.73
CA THR A 222 23.86 -2.99 13.61
C THR A 222 22.48 -3.13 14.25
N VAL A 223 21.94 -4.34 14.26
CA VAL A 223 20.70 -4.69 14.95
C VAL A 223 21.04 -5.41 16.24
N GLU A 224 20.83 -4.72 17.38
CA GLU A 224 21.10 -5.29 18.71
C GLU A 224 20.00 -6.27 19.14
N GLY A 225 20.39 -7.33 19.82
CA GLY A 225 19.52 -8.29 20.50
C GLY A 225 19.05 -7.82 21.87
N SER A 226 18.88 -8.76 22.80
CA SER A 226 18.55 -8.47 24.18
C SER A 226 19.75 -7.89 24.94
N LYS A 227 19.54 -6.73 25.59
CA LYS A 227 20.58 -6.13 26.44
C LYS A 227 20.87 -6.95 27.71
N LYS A 228 19.92 -7.79 28.14
CA LYS A 228 20.05 -8.61 29.36
C LYS A 228 20.91 -9.85 29.14
N GLU A 229 20.89 -10.40 27.92
CA GLU A 229 21.60 -11.63 27.61
C GLU A 229 23.03 -11.36 27.09
N GLY A 230 23.37 -10.11 26.76
CA GLY A 230 24.68 -9.72 26.27
C GLY A 230 25.08 -10.44 24.98
N GLY A 231 26.10 -10.01 24.29
CA GLY A 231 26.76 -10.80 23.26
C GLY A 231 26.36 -10.46 21.84
N LYS A 232 25.82 -11.43 21.10
CA LYS A 232 25.67 -11.37 19.64
C LYS A 232 24.75 -10.25 19.14
N CYS A 233 25.16 -9.64 18.06
CA CYS A 233 24.36 -8.69 17.31
C CYS A 233 24.45 -8.98 15.81
N LEU A 234 23.58 -8.37 15.01
CA LEU A 234 23.54 -8.56 13.57
C LEU A 234 24.11 -7.31 12.88
N LEU A 235 25.18 -7.43 12.10
CA LEU A 235 25.60 -6.43 11.13
C LEU A 235 24.69 -6.56 9.90
N THR A 236 24.10 -5.46 9.48
CA THR A 236 23.29 -5.37 8.24
C THR A 236 24.00 -4.48 7.24
N ILE A 237 24.06 -4.93 5.99
CA ILE A 237 24.69 -4.22 4.86
C ILE A 237 23.62 -4.12 3.77
N HIS A 238 23.06 -2.92 3.59
CA HIS A 238 21.99 -2.67 2.62
C HIS A 238 22.53 -2.00 1.36
N ILE A 239 22.43 -2.70 0.24
CA ILE A 239 22.87 -2.25 -1.08
C ILE A 239 21.69 -1.55 -1.74
N ASN A 240 21.66 -0.21 -1.69
CA ASN A 240 20.50 0.59 -2.11
C ASN A 240 20.11 0.33 -3.58
N ALA A 241 21.09 0.19 -4.47
CA ALA A 241 20.86 -0.05 -5.90
C ALA A 241 20.05 -1.32 -6.19
N ALA A 242 20.19 -2.35 -5.35
CA ALA A 242 19.48 -3.62 -5.48
C ALA A 242 18.36 -3.79 -4.44
N HIS A 243 18.15 -2.82 -3.54
CA HIS A 243 17.29 -2.94 -2.37
C HIS A 243 17.55 -4.22 -1.56
N PHE A 244 18.80 -4.66 -1.56
CA PHE A 244 19.23 -5.97 -1.08
C PHE A 244 20.03 -5.83 0.20
N THR A 245 19.73 -6.65 1.20
CA THR A 245 20.40 -6.60 2.49
C THR A 245 21.10 -7.91 2.78
N LEU A 246 22.35 -7.80 3.17
CA LEU A 246 23.14 -8.88 3.77
C LEU A 246 23.08 -8.79 5.29
N GLY A 247 23.16 -9.93 5.96
CA GLY A 247 23.21 -10.02 7.41
C GLY A 247 24.37 -10.89 7.87
N PHE A 248 25.17 -10.38 8.82
CA PHE A 248 26.27 -11.12 9.43
C PHE A 248 26.14 -11.13 10.94
N LEU A 249 26.20 -12.33 11.53
CA LEU A 249 26.14 -12.49 12.97
C LEU A 249 27.52 -12.15 13.56
N LEU A 250 27.54 -11.16 14.45
CA LEU A 250 28.74 -10.74 15.19
C LEU A 250 28.69 -11.31 16.61
N GLU A 251 29.81 -11.77 17.13
CA GLU A 251 29.90 -12.24 18.52
C GLU A 251 29.78 -11.09 19.52
N SER A 252 30.14 -9.88 19.13
CA SER A 252 30.00 -8.66 19.92
C SER A 252 29.85 -7.43 19.03
N LYS A 253 29.29 -6.35 19.59
CA LYS A 253 29.18 -5.04 18.92
C LYS A 253 30.54 -4.31 19.01
N SER A 254 31.51 -4.76 18.23
CA SER A 254 32.85 -4.18 18.19
C SER A 254 33.34 -3.93 16.77
N PHE A 255 34.26 -2.96 16.61
CA PHE A 255 34.84 -2.67 15.30
C PHE A 255 35.67 -3.85 14.76
N MET A 256 36.30 -4.65 15.62
CA MET A 256 37.04 -5.84 15.20
C MET A 256 36.13 -6.87 14.51
N GLU A 257 34.96 -7.08 15.03
CA GLU A 257 33.95 -7.99 14.44
C GLU A 257 33.46 -7.47 13.09
N VAL A 258 33.17 -6.17 12.99
CA VAL A 258 32.80 -5.52 11.72
C VAL A 258 33.91 -5.65 10.70
N ASN A 259 35.17 -5.33 11.08
CA ASN A 259 36.31 -5.44 10.19
C ASN A 259 36.55 -6.88 9.72
N ARG A 260 36.37 -7.88 10.59
CA ARG A 260 36.42 -9.31 10.21
C ARG A 260 35.42 -9.64 9.08
N VAL A 261 34.22 -9.12 9.15
CA VAL A 261 33.21 -9.33 8.11
C VAL A 261 33.63 -8.68 6.79
N PHE A 262 34.18 -7.45 6.82
CA PHE A 262 34.58 -6.78 5.60
C PHE A 262 35.82 -7.42 4.96
N ILE A 263 36.79 -7.87 5.76
CA ILE A 263 37.91 -8.68 5.27
C ILE A 263 37.43 -9.97 4.61
N TYR A 264 36.51 -10.68 5.25
CA TYR A 264 35.89 -11.86 4.66
C TYR A 264 35.18 -11.53 3.32
N LEU A 265 34.48 -10.41 3.23
CA LEU A 265 33.82 -9.97 1.98
C LEU A 265 34.83 -9.59 0.88
N GLN A 266 35.98 -8.96 1.24
CA GLN A 266 37.08 -8.68 0.30
C GLN A 266 37.65 -9.98 -0.28
N ASP A 267 37.89 -10.99 0.57
CA ASP A 267 38.37 -12.30 0.12
C ASP A 267 37.38 -13.07 -0.72
N LEU A 268 36.10 -13.04 -0.33
CA LEU A 268 35.03 -13.79 -0.99
C LEU A 268 34.71 -13.25 -2.38
N LEU A 269 34.63 -11.93 -2.52
CA LEU A 269 34.19 -11.25 -3.73
C LEU A 269 35.35 -10.91 -4.68
N GLY A 270 36.53 -10.71 -4.13
CA GLY A 270 37.66 -10.12 -4.84
C GLY A 270 37.52 -8.61 -5.04
N LYS A 271 38.58 -7.92 -5.37
CA LYS A 271 38.63 -6.45 -5.44
C LYS A 271 37.64 -5.83 -6.35
N GLU A 272 37.54 -6.33 -7.60
CA GLU A 272 36.64 -5.74 -8.62
C GLU A 272 35.19 -5.82 -8.21
N MET A 273 34.74 -6.98 -7.74
CA MET A 273 33.35 -7.15 -7.35
C MET A 273 33.04 -6.43 -6.03
N TYR A 274 33.98 -6.40 -5.07
CA TYR A 274 33.83 -5.64 -3.85
C TYR A 274 33.66 -4.14 -4.13
N SER A 275 34.55 -3.54 -4.94
CA SER A 275 34.44 -2.13 -5.34
C SER A 275 33.18 -1.84 -6.16
N ARG A 276 32.73 -2.78 -6.98
CA ARG A 276 31.51 -2.65 -7.77
C ARG A 276 30.24 -2.65 -6.91
N ILE A 277 30.18 -3.47 -5.87
CA ILE A 277 29.03 -3.57 -4.97
C ILE A 277 29.05 -2.44 -3.93
N PHE A 278 30.23 -2.15 -3.35
CA PHE A 278 30.43 -1.22 -2.26
C PHE A 278 31.13 0.06 -2.73
N GLN A 279 30.54 0.77 -3.72
CA GLN A 279 31.17 1.97 -4.28
C GLN A 279 31.30 3.08 -3.24
N VAL A 280 30.26 3.28 -2.43
CA VAL A 280 30.24 4.24 -1.32
C VAL A 280 29.48 3.61 -0.16
N ILE A 281 30.01 3.73 1.04
CA ILE A 281 29.40 3.19 2.26
C ILE A 281 29.00 4.37 3.17
N LEU A 282 27.76 4.35 3.65
CA LEU A 282 27.22 5.30 4.61
C LEU A 282 26.87 4.56 5.91
N THR A 283 27.40 5.05 7.04
CA THR A 283 27.16 4.45 8.35
C THR A 283 26.77 5.50 9.40
N ASP A 284 26.34 5.04 10.56
CA ASP A 284 26.19 5.92 11.72
C ASP A 284 27.52 6.16 12.44
N ARG A 285 27.47 6.90 13.56
CA ARG A 285 28.66 7.21 14.38
C ARG A 285 28.88 6.18 15.49
N GLY A 286 28.43 4.93 15.32
CA GLY A 286 28.63 3.85 16.28
C GLY A 286 30.12 3.54 16.52
N GLY A 287 30.43 3.03 17.72
CA GLY A 287 31.78 2.63 18.08
C GLY A 287 32.31 1.44 17.26
N GLU A 288 31.39 0.65 16.72
CA GLU A 288 31.67 -0.48 15.84
C GLU A 288 32.16 -0.08 14.43
N PHE A 289 32.01 1.18 14.05
CA PHE A 289 32.45 1.72 12.75
C PHE A 289 33.62 2.71 12.89
N ILE A 290 34.38 2.61 13.99
CA ILE A 290 35.48 3.55 14.28
C ILE A 290 36.71 3.35 13.39
N ASP A 291 36.83 2.21 12.73
CA ASP A 291 37.93 1.92 11.82
C ASP A 291 37.42 1.77 10.37
N PRO A 292 37.21 2.87 9.65
CA PRO A 292 36.76 2.84 8.27
C PRO A 292 37.89 2.37 7.32
N LEU A 293 39.16 2.47 7.69
CA LEU A 293 40.28 2.16 6.80
C LEU A 293 40.32 0.68 6.42
N THR A 294 40.01 -0.23 7.33
CA THR A 294 39.91 -1.67 7.03
C THR A 294 38.78 -1.98 6.04
N ILE A 295 37.76 -1.16 6.02
CA ILE A 295 36.63 -1.30 5.07
C ILE A 295 37.03 -0.75 3.70
N GLU A 296 37.74 0.38 3.68
CA GLU A 296 38.09 1.12 2.46
C GLU A 296 39.25 0.52 1.67
N TYR A 297 40.21 -0.10 2.34
CA TYR A 297 41.43 -0.57 1.70
C TYR A 297 41.50 -2.10 1.70
N ASP A 298 41.97 -2.67 0.59
CA ASP A 298 42.23 -4.11 0.48
C ASP A 298 43.31 -4.52 1.48
N HIS A 299 42.98 -5.47 2.33
CA HIS A 299 43.88 -5.90 3.41
C HIS A 299 45.18 -6.57 2.92
N LYS A 300 45.25 -7.00 1.64
CA LYS A 300 46.42 -7.65 1.03
C LYS A 300 47.31 -6.68 0.27
N SER A 301 46.72 -5.82 -0.56
CA SER A 301 47.44 -4.91 -1.44
C SER A 301 47.53 -3.47 -0.95
N GLY A 302 46.70 -3.08 0.00
CA GLY A 302 46.53 -1.68 0.41
C GLY A 302 45.91 -0.77 -0.63
N GLU A 303 45.28 -1.32 -1.68
CA GLU A 303 44.57 -0.57 -2.70
C GLU A 303 43.23 -0.07 -2.15
N LYS A 304 42.87 1.16 -2.49
CA LYS A 304 41.58 1.71 -2.06
C LYS A 304 40.44 1.14 -2.89
N LEU A 305 39.45 0.54 -2.22
CA LEU A 305 38.31 -0.16 -2.84
C LEU A 305 37.00 0.62 -2.74
N THR A 306 36.81 1.45 -1.71
CA THR A 306 35.54 2.18 -1.44
C THR A 306 35.81 3.45 -0.64
N ASP A 307 34.77 4.25 -0.43
CA ASP A 307 34.75 5.42 0.44
C ASP A 307 33.70 5.25 1.54
N VAL A 308 34.06 5.49 2.80
CA VAL A 308 33.16 5.39 3.96
C VAL A 308 32.86 6.76 4.53
N PHE A 309 31.57 7.06 4.69
CA PHE A 309 31.08 8.30 5.28
C PHE A 309 30.16 8.04 6.47
N PHE A 310 29.99 9.06 7.31
CA PHE A 310 29.21 9.00 8.54
C PHE A 310 28.00 9.94 8.49
N CYS A 311 26.83 9.43 8.84
CA CYS A 311 25.65 10.23 9.07
C CYS A 311 25.84 11.24 10.22
N ASN A 312 25.03 12.28 10.24
CA ASN A 312 24.96 13.19 11.36
C ASN A 312 24.33 12.51 12.58
N SER A 313 24.71 12.97 13.76
CA SER A 313 24.15 12.44 15.01
C SER A 313 22.64 12.63 15.04
N TYR A 314 21.90 11.58 15.44
CA TYR A 314 20.41 11.58 15.52
C TYR A 314 19.69 11.81 14.19
N ALA A 315 20.35 11.65 13.06
CA ALA A 315 19.78 11.84 11.74
C ALA A 315 19.47 10.49 11.06
N SER A 316 18.64 9.66 11.67
CA SER A 316 18.25 8.33 11.16
C SER A 316 17.65 8.40 9.75
N TYR A 317 16.97 9.50 9.42
CA TYR A 317 16.43 9.75 8.09
C TYR A 317 17.49 9.76 6.96
N GLN A 318 18.78 9.92 7.29
CA GLN A 318 19.89 9.87 6.33
C GLN A 318 20.21 8.43 5.86
N LYS A 319 19.73 7.41 6.59
CA LYS A 319 19.82 5.98 6.27
C LYS A 319 18.43 5.35 6.18
N GLY A 320 17.53 5.93 5.41
CA GLY A 320 16.13 5.51 5.37
C GLY A 320 15.92 4.12 4.77
N SER A 321 16.77 3.69 3.85
CA SER A 321 16.61 2.41 3.14
C SER A 321 16.87 1.22 4.07
N ILE A 322 17.93 1.25 4.85
CA ILE A 322 18.25 0.16 5.79
C ILE A 322 17.22 0.07 6.93
N GLU A 323 16.63 1.19 7.38
CA GLU A 323 15.58 1.20 8.41
C GLU A 323 14.31 0.45 7.96
N GLU A 324 13.98 0.52 6.68
CA GLU A 324 12.87 -0.26 6.12
C GLU A 324 13.14 -1.77 6.26
N ASP A 325 14.35 -2.22 5.96
CA ASP A 325 14.74 -3.62 6.08
C ASP A 325 14.87 -4.06 7.55
N HIS A 326 15.32 -3.20 8.45
CA HIS A 326 15.26 -3.48 9.88
C HIS A 326 13.85 -3.77 10.37
N THR A 327 12.84 -3.15 9.77
CA THR A 327 11.44 -3.48 10.06
C THR A 327 11.10 -4.92 9.68
N LEU A 328 11.64 -5.46 8.58
CA LEU A 328 11.45 -6.86 8.17
C LEU A 328 12.23 -7.81 9.08
N ILE A 329 13.47 -7.48 9.38
CA ILE A 329 14.31 -8.24 10.34
C ILE A 329 13.62 -8.33 11.70
N ARG A 330 13.04 -7.23 12.18
CA ARG A 330 12.34 -7.17 13.49
C ARG A 330 11.02 -7.97 13.54
N ARG A 331 10.47 -8.40 12.42
CA ARG A 331 9.37 -9.38 12.39
C ARG A 331 9.86 -10.79 12.71
N ILE A 332 11.09 -11.10 12.33
CA ILE A 332 11.71 -12.42 12.50
C ILE A 332 12.46 -12.46 13.84
N ILE A 333 13.21 -11.41 14.15
CA ILE A 333 13.93 -11.22 15.42
C ILE A 333 13.30 -10.01 16.15
N PRO A 334 12.27 -10.19 16.97
CA PRO A 334 11.63 -9.10 17.70
C PRO A 334 12.60 -8.36 18.61
N LYS A 335 12.32 -7.08 18.87
CA LYS A 335 13.17 -6.27 19.75
C LYS A 335 13.21 -6.87 21.17
N GLY A 336 14.42 -7.07 21.69
CA GLY A 336 14.63 -7.66 23.01
C GLY A 336 14.80 -9.18 22.98
N THR A 337 14.73 -9.84 21.82
CA THR A 337 15.07 -11.26 21.65
C THR A 337 16.60 -11.42 21.66
N GLY A 338 17.13 -12.42 22.39
CA GLY A 338 18.53 -12.81 22.33
C GLY A 338 18.89 -13.39 20.97
N MET A 339 20.18 -13.27 20.62
CA MET A 339 20.72 -13.83 19.36
C MET A 339 21.78 -14.92 19.64
N ASN A 340 21.98 -15.32 20.90
CA ASN A 340 23.05 -16.23 21.29
C ASN A 340 22.89 -17.63 20.66
N ASP A 341 21.65 -18.09 20.49
CA ASP A 341 21.34 -19.38 19.89
C ASP A 341 21.30 -19.37 18.35
N LEU A 342 21.60 -18.20 17.75
CA LEU A 342 21.67 -18.06 16.31
C LEU A 342 23.08 -18.37 15.80
N ASP A 343 23.12 -18.93 14.60
CA ASP A 343 24.31 -19.14 13.79
C ASP A 343 24.18 -18.39 12.44
N GLN A 344 25.29 -18.28 11.70
CA GLN A 344 25.27 -17.60 10.41
C GLN A 344 24.35 -18.28 9.40
N LYS A 345 24.20 -19.60 9.45
CA LYS A 345 23.31 -20.35 8.52
C LYS A 345 21.84 -19.96 8.72
N LYS A 346 21.39 -19.76 9.95
CA LYS A 346 20.06 -19.25 10.27
C LYS A 346 19.89 -17.82 9.76
N ILE A 347 20.92 -16.98 9.89
CA ILE A 347 20.92 -15.62 9.35
C ILE A 347 20.84 -15.64 7.81
N ASP A 348 21.64 -16.47 7.12
CA ASP A 348 21.61 -16.61 5.66
C ASP A 348 20.21 -17.05 5.19
N THR A 349 19.57 -17.96 5.91
CA THR A 349 18.17 -18.38 5.66
C THR A 349 17.21 -17.20 5.84
N MET A 350 17.30 -16.47 6.92
CA MET A 350 16.48 -15.27 7.18
C MET A 350 16.65 -14.24 6.06
N MET A 351 17.89 -13.94 5.67
CA MET A 351 18.15 -12.97 4.61
C MET A 351 17.65 -13.45 3.25
N SER A 352 17.68 -14.77 2.99
CA SER A 352 17.08 -15.37 1.78
C SER A 352 15.56 -15.14 1.72
N HIS A 353 14.84 -15.29 2.83
CA HIS A 353 13.41 -14.96 2.89
C HIS A 353 13.15 -13.46 2.70
N ILE A 354 13.97 -12.58 3.29
CA ILE A 354 13.85 -11.12 3.13
C ILE A 354 14.16 -10.71 1.68
N ALA A 355 15.20 -11.28 1.06
CA ALA A 355 15.57 -11.00 -0.31
C ALA A 355 14.51 -11.47 -1.32
N SER A 356 13.83 -12.59 -1.03
CA SER A 356 12.75 -13.15 -1.88
C SER A 356 11.37 -12.52 -1.60
N TYR A 357 11.27 -11.61 -0.63
CA TYR A 357 10.01 -10.95 -0.31
C TYR A 357 9.71 -9.83 -1.31
N ARG A 358 8.59 -9.96 -2.04
CA ARG A 358 8.19 -9.01 -3.08
C ARG A 358 7.74 -7.68 -2.47
N ARG A 359 8.30 -6.57 -2.96
CA ARG A 359 8.05 -5.22 -2.47
C ARG A 359 7.33 -4.37 -3.53
N LYS A 360 6.34 -3.60 -3.07
CA LYS A 360 5.57 -2.72 -3.96
C LYS A 360 6.43 -1.61 -4.55
N SER A 361 7.39 -1.08 -3.78
CA SER A 361 8.24 0.05 -4.19
C SER A 361 9.11 -0.24 -5.41
N ILE A 362 9.47 -1.53 -5.61
CA ILE A 362 10.34 -1.98 -6.69
C ILE A 362 9.64 -2.93 -7.67
N GLU A 363 8.37 -3.26 -7.44
CA GLU A 363 7.54 -4.18 -8.23
C GLU A 363 8.19 -5.56 -8.50
N SER A 364 9.22 -5.91 -7.71
CA SER A 364 10.07 -7.10 -7.83
C SER A 364 10.48 -7.62 -6.45
N THR A 365 11.39 -8.58 -6.43
CA THR A 365 12.11 -9.00 -5.23
C THR A 365 13.53 -8.45 -5.26
N PRO A 366 14.11 -8.09 -4.10
CA PRO A 366 15.53 -7.73 -4.01
C PRO A 366 16.46 -8.79 -4.60
N TYR A 367 16.13 -10.07 -4.43
CA TYR A 367 16.87 -11.19 -5.01
C TYR A 367 16.99 -11.09 -6.52
N GLN A 368 15.86 -10.84 -7.21
CA GLN A 368 15.83 -10.75 -8.67
C GLN A 368 16.62 -9.54 -9.19
N ILE A 369 16.52 -8.39 -8.50
CA ILE A 369 17.29 -7.20 -8.88
C ILE A 369 18.79 -7.47 -8.70
N PHE A 370 19.19 -8.02 -7.56
CA PHE A 370 20.60 -8.35 -7.30
C PHE A 370 21.15 -9.37 -8.29
N LEU A 371 20.36 -10.41 -8.62
CA LEU A 371 20.71 -11.42 -9.64
C LEU A 371 21.01 -10.79 -11.00
N ILE A 372 20.19 -9.83 -11.42
CA ILE A 372 20.38 -9.11 -12.70
C ILE A 372 21.65 -8.25 -12.67
N MET A 373 21.92 -7.57 -11.54
CA MET A 373 23.05 -6.63 -11.43
C MET A 373 24.40 -7.31 -11.24
N TYR A 374 24.45 -8.38 -10.45
CA TYR A 374 25.71 -8.97 -9.98
C TYR A 374 25.89 -10.46 -10.29
N GLY A 375 24.83 -11.10 -10.76
CA GLY A 375 24.88 -12.51 -11.18
C GLY A 375 24.64 -13.52 -10.07
N LYS A 376 24.36 -14.76 -10.49
CA LYS A 376 24.03 -15.85 -9.59
C LYS A 376 25.23 -16.32 -8.76
N ASP A 377 26.43 -16.32 -9.35
CA ASP A 377 27.64 -16.80 -8.68
C ASP A 377 27.93 -15.99 -7.40
N ILE A 378 27.62 -14.69 -7.40
CA ILE A 378 27.78 -13.85 -6.23
C ILE A 378 26.75 -14.17 -5.14
N LEU A 379 25.48 -14.42 -5.53
CA LEU A 379 24.44 -14.88 -4.60
C LEU A 379 24.79 -16.20 -3.93
N ASP A 380 25.31 -17.14 -4.72
CA ASP A 380 25.73 -18.46 -4.24
C ASP A 380 26.95 -18.34 -3.27
N LYS A 381 27.94 -17.50 -3.57
CA LYS A 381 29.03 -17.16 -2.66
C LYS A 381 28.54 -16.54 -1.35
N LEU A 382 27.55 -15.63 -1.42
CA LEU A 382 26.93 -14.99 -0.28
C LEU A 382 25.91 -15.88 0.45
N LYS A 383 25.69 -17.12 -0.03
CA LYS A 383 24.79 -18.14 0.52
C LYS A 383 23.32 -17.68 0.58
N ILE A 384 22.92 -16.75 -0.27
CA ILE A 384 21.54 -16.29 -0.39
C ILE A 384 20.83 -17.06 -1.50
N ARG A 385 19.70 -17.67 -1.17
CA ARG A 385 18.91 -18.51 -2.07
C ARG A 385 17.57 -17.86 -2.39
N GLU A 386 17.06 -18.12 -3.59
CA GLU A 386 15.70 -17.75 -3.92
C GLU A 386 14.70 -18.64 -3.19
N ILE A 387 13.76 -18.04 -2.49
CA ILE A 387 12.66 -18.73 -1.81
C ILE A 387 11.40 -18.56 -2.66
N ILE A 388 10.74 -19.67 -2.93
CA ILE A 388 9.46 -19.66 -3.69
C ILE A 388 8.46 -18.76 -2.95
N PRO A 389 7.69 -17.90 -3.65
CA PRO A 389 6.82 -16.91 -3.04
C PRO A 389 5.92 -17.46 -1.93
N ASP A 390 5.32 -18.62 -2.13
CA ASP A 390 4.43 -19.25 -1.15
C ASP A 390 5.15 -19.71 0.13
N GLN A 391 6.45 -19.94 0.04
CA GLN A 391 7.28 -20.36 1.19
C GLN A 391 7.91 -19.19 1.94
N VAL A 392 7.84 -17.98 1.37
CA VAL A 392 8.40 -16.80 2.03
C VAL A 392 7.70 -16.55 3.37
N THR A 393 8.46 -16.62 4.44
CA THR A 393 7.97 -16.44 5.82
C THR A 393 8.78 -15.38 6.53
N LEU A 394 8.10 -14.40 7.13
CA LEU A 394 8.71 -13.33 7.91
C LEU A 394 8.28 -13.44 9.39
N LYS A 395 8.49 -14.62 9.96
CA LYS A 395 8.16 -14.93 11.37
C LYS A 395 9.33 -15.62 12.07
N PRO A 396 9.40 -15.56 13.40
CA PRO A 396 10.46 -16.19 14.19
C PRO A 396 10.61 -17.69 13.97
N SER A 397 9.58 -18.37 13.45
CA SER A 397 9.59 -19.82 13.21
C SER A 397 10.67 -20.29 12.22
N ILE A 398 11.20 -19.39 11.37
CA ILE A 398 12.27 -19.75 10.41
C ILE A 398 13.66 -19.90 11.07
N LEU A 399 13.81 -19.44 12.32
CA LEU A 399 15.06 -19.50 13.08
C LEU A 399 15.09 -20.68 14.06
N LYS A 400 14.01 -21.47 14.13
CA LYS A 400 13.92 -22.65 14.98
C LYS A 400 14.54 -23.93 14.36
#